data_fab38e81fe3b9965dbd33b42912f64c4
#
_entry.id   fab38e81fe3b9965dbd33b42912f64c4
#
_cell.length_a   1.000
_cell.length_b   1.000
_cell.length_c   1.000
_cell.angle_alpha   90.00
_cell.angle_beta   90.00
_cell.angle_gamma   90.00
#
_symmetry.space_group_name_H-M   'P 1'
#
loop_
_entity.id
_entity.type
_entity.pdbx_description
1 polymer ?
#
loop_
_entity_poly.entity_id
_entity_poly.type
_entity_poly.pdbx_seq_one_letter_code
_entity_poly.pdbx_strand_id
1 'polypeptide(L)'
;AGVFFLSPFINQMFRNLSEKQIKTLFYFTLVVFSVVPTISQTFTPQQDVFYMGDGYSVFWLTLMYLLGACIKKLNLVSHSKKKKYFILYFFCILITWSSKILVEKFSISGFTLDSSFLIHYTSPFIVLAAISLLLIFGSMNFSESVKKMIMLISPLSFGVYLLHDHPLVRSYVMTDRFAFITNGSVSKMLLF
;
A
#
# COMPACT_ATOMS: atom_id res chain seq x y z
N ALA A 1 -1.23 16.02 -6.57
CA ALA A 1 -1.85 16.92 -7.57
C ALA A 1 -2.28 16.14 -8.82
N GLY A 2 -1.42 15.30 -9.45
CA GLY A 2 -1.73 14.64 -10.73
C GLY A 2 -3.01 13.81 -10.74
N VAL A 3 -3.22 12.95 -9.72
CA VAL A 3 -4.41 12.10 -9.61
C VAL A 3 -5.70 12.92 -9.50
N PHE A 4 -5.65 14.09 -8.87
CA PHE A 4 -6.80 14.98 -8.75
C PHE A 4 -7.31 15.43 -10.12
N PHE A 5 -6.40 15.79 -11.03
CA PHE A 5 -6.78 16.18 -12.40
C PHE A 5 -7.30 15.01 -13.23
N LEU A 6 -6.83 13.79 -13.00
CA LEU A 6 -7.27 12.59 -13.73
C LEU A 6 -8.59 12.02 -13.18
N SER A 7 -8.93 12.28 -11.92
CA SER A 7 -10.08 11.67 -11.26
C SER A 7 -11.44 11.93 -11.94
N PRO A 8 -11.76 13.11 -12.51
CA PRO A 8 -13.03 13.31 -13.20
C PRO A 8 -13.16 12.43 -14.46
N PHE A 9 -12.08 12.27 -15.21
CA PHE A 9 -12.04 11.45 -16.43
C PHE A 9 -12.22 9.96 -16.09
N ILE A 10 -11.51 9.49 -15.08
CA ILE A 10 -11.65 8.11 -14.58
C ILE A 10 -13.09 7.87 -14.12
N ASN A 11 -13.66 8.76 -13.31
CA ASN A 11 -15.03 8.63 -12.83
C ASN A 11 -16.06 8.62 -13.96
N GLN A 12 -15.85 9.41 -15.02
CA GLN A 12 -16.71 9.41 -16.19
C GLN A 12 -16.60 8.09 -16.95
N MET A 13 -15.40 7.57 -17.14
CA MET A 13 -15.16 6.24 -17.74
C MET A 13 -15.94 5.16 -17.00
N PHE A 14 -15.87 5.14 -15.65
CA PHE A 14 -16.55 4.13 -14.82
C PHE A 14 -18.07 4.17 -14.90
N ARG A 15 -18.69 5.28 -15.33
CA ARG A 15 -20.15 5.36 -15.52
C ARG A 15 -20.64 4.42 -16.61
N ASN A 16 -19.83 4.24 -17.65
CA ASN A 16 -20.20 3.50 -18.87
C ASN A 16 -19.71 2.05 -18.87
N LEU A 17 -18.90 1.63 -17.90
CA LEU A 17 -18.36 0.27 -17.83
C LEU A 17 -19.37 -0.71 -17.23
N SER A 18 -19.51 -1.87 -17.88
CA SER A 18 -20.26 -3.00 -17.34
C SER A 18 -19.49 -3.66 -16.17
N GLU A 19 -20.22 -4.40 -15.33
CA GLU A 19 -19.61 -5.13 -14.20
C GLU A 19 -18.51 -6.10 -14.64
N LYS A 20 -18.69 -6.77 -15.78
CA LYS A 20 -17.68 -7.68 -16.35
C LYS A 20 -16.40 -6.93 -16.72
N GLN A 21 -16.54 -5.79 -17.38
CA GLN A 21 -15.40 -4.93 -17.78
C GLN A 21 -14.66 -4.41 -16.54
N ILE A 22 -15.37 -4.03 -15.49
CA ILE A 22 -14.76 -3.56 -14.23
C ILE A 22 -13.98 -4.69 -13.56
N LYS A 23 -14.51 -5.91 -13.49
CA LYS A 23 -13.78 -7.08 -12.98
C LYS A 23 -12.52 -7.36 -13.79
N THR A 24 -12.65 -7.34 -15.14
CA THR A 24 -11.48 -7.51 -16.01
C THR A 24 -10.43 -6.44 -15.78
N LEU A 25 -10.83 -5.18 -15.68
CA LEU A 25 -9.93 -4.06 -15.40
C LEU A 25 -9.23 -4.21 -14.06
N PHE A 26 -9.95 -4.64 -13.02
CA PHE A 26 -9.40 -4.88 -11.69
C PHE A 26 -8.30 -5.96 -11.72
N TYR A 27 -8.58 -7.13 -12.29
CA TYR A 27 -7.59 -8.20 -12.38
C TYR A 27 -6.43 -7.85 -13.32
N PHE A 28 -6.71 -7.20 -14.44
CA PHE A 28 -5.67 -6.72 -15.35
C PHE A 28 -4.70 -5.75 -14.65
N THR A 29 -5.23 -4.79 -13.93
CA THR A 29 -4.41 -3.83 -13.17
C THR A 29 -3.54 -4.54 -12.13
N LEU A 30 -4.09 -5.49 -11.36
CA LEU A 30 -3.32 -6.26 -10.39
C LEU A 30 -2.22 -7.11 -11.04
N VAL A 31 -2.56 -7.83 -12.12
CA VAL A 31 -1.59 -8.73 -12.75
C VAL A 31 -0.50 -7.93 -13.46
N VAL A 32 -0.87 -7.01 -14.34
CA VAL A 32 0.11 -6.32 -15.19
C VAL A 32 0.96 -5.34 -14.38
N PHE A 33 0.35 -4.58 -13.46
CA PHE A 33 1.06 -3.50 -12.76
C PHE A 33 1.49 -3.84 -11.33
N SER A 34 1.24 -5.05 -10.86
CA SER A 34 1.73 -5.49 -9.57
C SER A 34 2.53 -6.80 -9.68
N VAL A 35 1.99 -7.85 -10.30
CA VAL A 35 2.70 -9.12 -10.39
C VAL A 35 3.90 -9.03 -11.36
N VAL A 36 3.71 -8.46 -12.55
CA VAL A 36 4.79 -8.36 -13.57
C VAL A 36 5.98 -7.55 -13.05
N PRO A 37 5.83 -6.34 -12.46
CA PRO A 37 6.96 -5.61 -11.89
C PRO A 37 7.67 -6.39 -10.78
N THR A 38 6.93 -7.05 -9.90
CA THR A 38 7.51 -7.83 -8.81
C THR A 38 8.36 -8.98 -9.34
N ILE A 39 7.88 -9.71 -10.36
CA ILE A 39 8.67 -10.76 -11.02
C ILE A 39 9.90 -10.16 -11.72
N SER A 40 9.75 -9.05 -12.43
CA SER A 40 10.87 -8.40 -13.11
C SER A 40 11.94 -7.93 -12.12
N GLN A 41 11.56 -7.29 -11.02
CA GLN A 41 12.47 -6.84 -9.96
C GLN A 41 13.22 -8.00 -9.28
N THR A 42 12.62 -9.20 -9.24
CA THR A 42 13.30 -10.39 -8.72
C THR A 42 14.53 -10.75 -9.56
N PHE A 43 14.45 -10.58 -10.88
CA PHE A 43 15.55 -10.93 -11.81
C PHE A 43 16.46 -9.74 -12.14
N THR A 44 15.91 -8.53 -12.11
CA THR A 44 16.62 -7.28 -12.44
C THR A 44 16.27 -6.19 -11.41
N PRO A 45 16.88 -6.22 -10.20
CA PRO A 45 16.50 -5.37 -9.07
C PRO A 45 16.53 -3.85 -9.34
N GLN A 46 17.33 -3.41 -10.33
CA GLN A 46 17.49 -1.99 -10.66
C GLN A 46 16.54 -1.48 -11.76
N GLN A 47 15.71 -2.35 -12.35
CA GLN A 47 14.81 -1.95 -13.44
C GLN A 47 13.38 -1.68 -12.92
N ASP A 48 13.00 -0.43 -12.93
CA ASP A 48 11.59 -0.03 -12.76
C ASP A 48 10.88 -0.08 -14.12
N VAL A 49 10.33 -1.27 -14.46
CA VAL A 49 9.77 -1.60 -15.79
C VAL A 49 8.69 -0.63 -16.26
N PHE A 50 7.95 -0.03 -15.34
CA PHE A 50 6.85 0.89 -15.66
C PHE A 50 7.05 2.29 -15.08
N TYR A 51 8.26 2.64 -14.67
CA TYR A 51 8.57 3.92 -14.03
C TYR A 51 7.61 4.25 -12.86
N MET A 52 7.38 3.24 -12.02
CA MET A 52 6.45 3.38 -10.90
C MET A 52 7.04 4.12 -9.70
N GLY A 53 8.37 4.39 -9.71
CA GLY A 53 9.06 5.12 -8.66
C GLY A 53 8.83 4.52 -7.29
N ASP A 54 8.97 3.20 -7.15
CA ASP A 54 8.72 2.43 -5.93
C ASP A 54 7.35 2.67 -5.28
N GLY A 55 6.35 3.03 -6.08
CA GLY A 55 5.00 3.31 -5.60
C GLY A 55 4.70 4.80 -5.38
N TYR A 56 5.62 5.71 -5.63
CA TYR A 56 5.43 7.15 -5.46
C TYR A 56 5.08 7.91 -6.75
N SER A 57 5.12 7.24 -7.92
CA SER A 57 4.80 7.89 -9.18
C SER A 57 3.31 8.25 -9.28
N VAL A 58 3.00 9.32 -10.03
CA VAL A 58 1.61 9.71 -10.33
C VAL A 58 0.89 8.57 -11.04
N PHE A 59 1.60 7.81 -11.89
CA PHE A 59 1.06 6.66 -12.59
C PHE A 59 0.58 5.58 -11.62
N TRP A 60 1.42 5.16 -10.66
CA TRP A 60 1.03 4.18 -9.65
C TRP A 60 -0.13 4.65 -8.78
N LEU A 61 -0.10 5.89 -8.33
CA LEU A 61 -1.20 6.46 -7.55
C LEU A 61 -2.51 6.50 -8.34
N THR A 62 -2.44 6.71 -9.65
CA THR A 62 -3.62 6.64 -10.54
C THR A 62 -4.16 5.22 -10.64
N LEU A 63 -3.28 4.20 -10.72
CA LEU A 63 -3.70 2.79 -10.68
C LEU A 63 -4.36 2.41 -9.34
N MET A 64 -3.83 2.90 -8.23
CA MET A 64 -4.45 2.70 -6.90
C MET A 64 -5.83 3.36 -6.81
N TYR A 65 -5.98 4.57 -7.35
CA TYR A 65 -7.28 5.23 -7.45
C TYR A 65 -8.26 4.41 -8.30
N LEU A 66 -7.82 3.87 -9.42
CA LEU A 66 -8.59 3.02 -10.32
C LEU A 66 -9.04 1.73 -9.63
N LEU A 67 -8.15 1.05 -8.88
CA LEU A 67 -8.51 -0.11 -8.06
C LEU A 67 -9.55 0.24 -7.00
N GLY A 68 -9.41 1.38 -6.33
CA GLY A 68 -10.41 1.88 -5.37
C GLY A 68 -11.77 2.13 -6.02
N ALA A 69 -11.79 2.70 -7.23
CA ALA A 69 -13.02 2.90 -8.01
C ALA A 69 -13.68 1.57 -8.41
N CYS A 70 -12.89 0.55 -8.81
CA CYS A 70 -13.39 -0.81 -9.06
C CYS A 70 -14.04 -1.41 -7.80
N ILE A 71 -13.38 -1.35 -6.66
CA ILE A 71 -13.89 -1.85 -5.37
C ILE A 71 -15.23 -1.21 -5.03
N LYS A 72 -15.31 0.12 -5.19
CA LYS A 72 -16.55 0.88 -4.94
C LYS A 72 -17.68 0.48 -5.90
N LYS A 73 -17.40 0.41 -7.19
CA LYS A 73 -18.40 0.10 -8.22
C LYS A 73 -18.92 -1.33 -8.12
N LEU A 74 -18.04 -2.29 -7.77
CA LEU A 74 -18.40 -3.70 -7.54
C LEU A 74 -19.04 -3.93 -6.16
N ASN A 75 -19.17 -2.89 -5.34
CA ASN A 75 -19.76 -2.94 -4.00
C ASN A 75 -19.12 -4.02 -3.10
N LEU A 76 -17.81 -4.25 -3.24
CA LEU A 76 -17.11 -5.31 -2.53
C LEU A 76 -17.11 -5.11 -1.01
N VAL A 77 -17.25 -3.87 -0.55
CA VAL A 77 -17.30 -3.54 0.89
C VAL A 77 -18.53 -4.14 1.55
N SER A 78 -19.73 -4.05 0.93
CA SER A 78 -20.98 -4.58 1.51
C SER A 78 -21.02 -6.11 1.52
N HIS A 79 -20.30 -6.76 0.62
CA HIS A 79 -20.22 -8.22 0.49
C HIS A 79 -19.02 -8.81 1.24
N SER A 80 -18.27 -7.98 1.98
CA SER A 80 -17.02 -8.39 2.61
C SER A 80 -17.26 -9.33 3.80
N LYS A 81 -16.63 -10.50 3.75
CA LYS A 81 -16.52 -11.43 4.88
C LYS A 81 -15.30 -11.03 5.72
N LYS A 82 -15.49 -10.23 6.77
CA LYS A 82 -14.42 -9.65 7.62
C LYS A 82 -13.35 -10.67 8.02
N LYS A 83 -13.76 -11.86 8.49
CA LYS A 83 -12.82 -12.94 8.87
C LYS A 83 -11.90 -13.36 7.72
N LYS A 84 -12.44 -13.49 6.49
CA LYS A 84 -11.67 -13.88 5.31
C LYS A 84 -10.61 -12.83 4.97
N TYR A 85 -10.97 -11.55 4.98
CA TYR A 85 -10.03 -10.47 4.67
C TYR A 85 -9.02 -10.25 5.78
N PHE A 86 -9.39 -10.49 7.04
CA PHE A 86 -8.45 -10.49 8.15
C PHE A 86 -7.38 -11.58 7.99
N ILE A 87 -7.80 -12.80 7.67
CA ILE A 87 -6.87 -13.91 7.40
C ILE A 87 -5.98 -13.59 6.19
N LEU A 88 -6.56 -13.06 5.10
CA LEU A 88 -5.83 -12.67 3.90
C LEU A 88 -4.77 -11.59 4.21
N TYR A 89 -5.12 -10.58 5.01
CA TYR A 89 -4.19 -9.54 5.45
C TYR A 89 -2.99 -10.13 6.18
N PHE A 90 -3.23 -10.93 7.23
CA PHE A 90 -2.15 -11.56 7.99
C PHE A 90 -1.31 -12.51 7.13
N PHE A 91 -1.94 -13.27 6.24
CA PHE A 91 -1.23 -14.14 5.31
C PHE A 91 -0.30 -13.35 4.38
N CYS A 92 -0.74 -12.24 3.82
CA CYS A 92 0.09 -11.36 2.99
C CYS A 92 1.27 -10.80 3.79
N ILE A 93 1.05 -10.31 5.00
CA ILE A 93 2.10 -9.78 5.87
C ILE A 93 3.11 -10.87 6.23
N LEU A 94 2.65 -12.07 6.61
CA LEU A 94 3.53 -13.18 6.93
C LEU A 94 4.40 -13.60 5.74
N ILE A 95 3.84 -13.69 4.53
CA ILE A 95 4.61 -14.00 3.32
C ILE A 95 5.66 -12.91 3.07
N THR A 96 5.27 -11.64 3.11
CA THR A 96 6.17 -10.53 2.88
C THR A 96 7.33 -10.52 3.87
N TRP A 97 7.04 -10.73 5.15
CA TRP A 97 8.05 -10.77 6.21
C TRP A 97 8.94 -11.99 6.13
N SER A 98 8.34 -13.18 5.92
CA SER A 98 9.08 -14.43 5.78
C SER A 98 10.01 -14.42 4.56
N SER A 99 9.59 -13.83 3.44
CA SER A 99 10.42 -13.72 2.23
C SER A 99 11.69 -12.93 2.49
N LYS A 100 11.60 -11.81 3.22
CA LYS A 100 12.78 -11.01 3.60
C LYS A 100 13.78 -11.85 4.40
N ILE A 101 13.32 -12.50 5.47
CA ILE A 101 14.17 -13.32 6.32
C ILE A 101 14.82 -14.47 5.54
N LEU A 102 14.06 -15.13 4.67
CA LEU A 102 14.56 -16.24 3.86
C LEU A 102 15.63 -15.74 2.88
N VAL A 103 15.38 -14.67 2.13
CA VAL A 103 16.34 -14.15 1.16
C VAL A 103 17.61 -13.67 1.87
N GLU A 104 17.52 -12.96 2.99
CA GLU A 104 18.69 -12.53 3.78
C GLU A 104 19.53 -13.72 4.27
N LYS A 105 18.90 -14.81 4.69
CA LYS A 105 19.62 -16.03 5.10
C LYS A 105 20.25 -16.77 3.92
N PHE A 106 19.59 -16.83 2.76
CA PHE A 106 20.06 -17.54 1.58
C PHE A 106 21.03 -16.72 0.72
N SER A 107 21.04 -15.40 0.81
CA SER A 107 22.00 -14.54 0.13
C SER A 107 23.45 -14.80 0.53
N ILE A 108 23.67 -15.45 1.67
CA ILE A 108 25.01 -15.88 2.12
C ILE A 108 25.64 -16.95 1.18
N SER A 109 24.85 -17.61 0.33
CA SER A 109 25.30 -18.68 -0.57
C SER A 109 25.50 -18.26 -2.04
N GLY A 110 25.63 -16.95 -2.34
CA GLY A 110 26.03 -16.48 -3.67
C GLY A 110 24.90 -16.16 -4.65
N PHE A 111 23.63 -16.24 -4.23
CA PHE A 111 22.49 -15.85 -5.04
C PHE A 111 22.01 -14.46 -4.60
N THR A 112 22.21 -13.45 -5.45
CA THR A 112 21.86 -12.05 -5.16
C THR A 112 20.42 -11.74 -5.56
N LEU A 113 19.45 -12.23 -4.76
CA LEU A 113 18.06 -11.73 -4.84
C LEU A 113 17.94 -10.48 -3.98
N ASP A 114 17.18 -9.50 -4.46
CA ASP A 114 16.79 -8.37 -3.62
C ASP A 114 15.90 -8.86 -2.48
N SER A 115 16.34 -8.72 -1.23
CA SER A 115 15.58 -9.14 -0.05
C SER A 115 14.27 -8.35 0.14
N SER A 116 14.12 -7.23 -0.53
CA SER A 116 12.94 -6.35 -0.47
C SER A 116 11.94 -6.52 -1.60
N PHE A 117 12.14 -7.46 -2.53
CA PHE A 117 11.29 -7.61 -3.72
C PHE A 117 9.78 -7.76 -3.45
N LEU A 118 9.37 -8.35 -2.32
CA LEU A 118 7.97 -8.43 -1.91
C LEU A 118 7.52 -7.29 -0.98
N ILE A 119 8.44 -6.42 -0.56
CA ILE A 119 8.14 -5.31 0.36
C ILE A 119 7.85 -4.02 -0.40
N HIS A 120 8.20 -3.92 -1.68
CA HIS A 120 7.88 -2.75 -2.50
C HIS A 120 6.38 -2.47 -2.52
N TYR A 121 6.00 -1.19 -2.54
CA TYR A 121 4.59 -0.76 -2.57
C TYR A 121 3.84 -1.28 -3.80
N THR A 122 4.55 -1.65 -4.86
CA THR A 122 4.01 -2.25 -6.08
C THR A 122 3.76 -3.76 -5.95
N SER A 123 4.28 -4.41 -4.90
CA SER A 123 4.13 -5.84 -4.68
C SER A 123 2.67 -6.27 -4.54
N PRO A 124 2.25 -7.39 -5.15
CA PRO A 124 0.88 -7.88 -5.08
C PRO A 124 0.45 -8.21 -3.64
N PHE A 125 1.36 -8.64 -2.79
CA PHE A 125 1.04 -8.93 -1.38
C PHE A 125 0.76 -7.66 -0.59
N ILE A 126 1.52 -6.58 -0.82
CA ILE A 126 1.27 -5.28 -0.19
C ILE A 126 -0.05 -4.68 -0.69
N VAL A 127 -0.31 -4.74 -2.01
CA VAL A 127 -1.56 -4.25 -2.59
C VAL A 127 -2.77 -5.05 -2.07
N LEU A 128 -2.68 -6.38 -2.00
CA LEU A 128 -3.74 -7.22 -1.46
C LEU A 128 -3.95 -6.99 0.05
N ALA A 129 -2.88 -6.76 0.82
CA ALA A 129 -2.99 -6.39 2.22
C ALA A 129 -3.73 -5.04 2.38
N ALA A 130 -3.38 -4.04 1.58
CA ALA A 130 -4.04 -2.73 1.59
C ALA A 130 -5.53 -2.83 1.20
N ILE A 131 -5.86 -3.61 0.15
CA ILE A 131 -7.25 -3.88 -0.24
C ILE A 131 -8.00 -4.61 0.88
N SER A 132 -7.36 -5.58 1.53
CA SER A 132 -7.97 -6.32 2.65
C SER A 132 -8.31 -5.40 3.81
N LEU A 133 -7.39 -4.51 4.21
CA LEU A 133 -7.65 -3.49 5.24
C LEU A 133 -8.78 -2.55 4.83
N LEU A 134 -8.78 -2.06 3.60
CA LEU A 134 -9.86 -1.20 3.08
C LEU A 134 -11.22 -1.89 3.21
N LEU A 135 -11.32 -3.17 2.85
CA LEU A 135 -12.57 -3.93 2.93
C LEU A 135 -12.99 -4.22 4.37
N ILE A 136 -12.04 -4.49 5.27
CA ILE A 136 -12.31 -4.68 6.70
C ILE A 136 -12.88 -3.38 7.29
N PHE A 137 -12.13 -2.29 7.21
CA PHE A 137 -12.53 -1.02 7.81
C PHE A 137 -13.78 -0.43 7.16
N GLY A 138 -13.91 -0.51 5.82
CA GLY A 138 -15.08 -0.06 5.10
C GLY A 138 -16.37 -0.82 5.46
N SER A 139 -16.24 -2.06 5.92
CA SER A 139 -17.38 -2.88 6.37
C SER A 139 -17.68 -2.76 7.89
N MET A 140 -16.91 -1.97 8.64
CA MET A 140 -17.12 -1.78 10.06
C MET A 140 -18.22 -0.72 10.32
N ASN A 141 -19.13 -1.05 11.20
CA ASN A 141 -20.11 -0.09 11.71
C ASN A 141 -19.56 0.51 13.00
N PHE A 142 -19.16 1.77 12.92
CA PHE A 142 -18.72 2.54 14.09
C PHE A 142 -19.89 3.25 14.76
N SER A 143 -19.82 3.41 16.09
CA SER A 143 -20.76 4.25 16.81
C SER A 143 -20.68 5.72 16.37
N GLU A 144 -21.73 6.50 16.56
CA GLU A 144 -21.75 7.91 16.14
C GLU A 144 -20.65 8.75 16.80
N SER A 145 -20.30 8.45 18.04
CA SER A 145 -19.20 9.11 18.75
C SER A 145 -17.85 8.83 18.07
N VAL A 146 -17.59 7.58 17.68
CA VAL A 146 -16.36 7.19 16.96
C VAL A 146 -16.33 7.81 15.56
N LYS A 147 -17.45 7.85 14.85
CA LYS A 147 -17.54 8.51 13.53
C LYS A 147 -17.19 10.00 13.63
N LYS A 148 -17.74 10.71 14.63
CA LYS A 148 -17.42 12.12 14.87
C LYS A 148 -15.92 12.33 15.14
N MET A 149 -15.33 11.47 15.96
CA MET A 149 -13.89 11.51 16.24
C MET A 149 -13.06 11.25 14.98
N ILE A 150 -13.40 10.24 14.17
CA ILE A 150 -12.73 9.95 12.91
C ILE A 150 -12.82 11.13 11.94
N MET A 151 -14.01 11.74 11.79
CA MET A 151 -14.20 12.91 10.93
C MET A 151 -13.38 14.13 11.40
N LEU A 152 -13.17 14.29 12.69
CA LEU A 152 -12.34 15.36 13.25
C LEU A 152 -10.83 15.10 13.01
N ILE A 153 -10.38 13.86 13.23
CA ILE A 153 -8.95 13.50 13.17
C ILE A 153 -8.47 13.27 11.72
N SER A 154 -9.34 12.79 10.83
CA SER A 154 -8.96 12.43 9.47
C SER A 154 -8.30 13.59 8.68
N PRO A 155 -8.79 14.83 8.68
CA PRO A 155 -8.10 15.96 8.05
C PRO A 155 -6.76 16.29 8.71
N LEU A 156 -6.66 16.12 10.03
CA LEU A 156 -5.44 16.39 10.80
C LEU A 156 -4.35 15.36 10.46
N SER A 157 -4.70 14.09 10.27
CA SER A 157 -3.72 13.05 9.91
C SER A 157 -3.06 13.32 8.56
N PHE A 158 -3.80 13.88 7.59
CA PHE A 158 -3.22 14.32 6.33
C PHE A 158 -2.27 15.52 6.52
N GLY A 159 -2.63 16.47 7.36
CA GLY A 159 -1.75 17.59 7.71
C GLY A 159 -0.46 17.13 8.39
N VAL A 160 -0.55 16.18 9.33
CA VAL A 160 0.61 15.57 9.99
C VAL A 160 1.49 14.85 8.97
N TYR A 161 0.90 14.09 8.03
CA TYR A 161 1.65 13.44 6.96
C TYR A 161 2.43 14.43 6.11
N LEU A 162 1.78 15.52 5.66
CA LEU A 162 2.44 16.57 4.86
C LEU A 162 3.58 17.23 5.61
N LEU A 163 3.41 17.53 6.91
CA LEU A 163 4.46 18.08 7.75
C LEU A 163 5.62 17.11 7.93
N HIS A 164 5.31 15.84 8.20
CA HIS A 164 6.33 14.80 8.44
C HIS A 164 7.20 14.55 7.20
N ASP A 165 6.59 14.54 6.02
CA ASP A 165 7.30 14.30 4.75
C ASP A 165 7.93 15.57 4.15
N HIS A 166 7.69 16.74 4.75
CA HIS A 166 8.28 17.99 4.27
C HIS A 166 9.81 17.98 4.48
N PRO A 167 10.62 18.26 3.43
CA PRO A 167 12.08 18.13 3.49
C PRO A 167 12.73 18.93 4.64
N LEU A 168 12.24 20.13 4.93
CA LEU A 168 12.75 20.94 6.02
C LEU A 168 12.43 20.34 7.40
N VAL A 169 11.22 19.82 7.60
CA VAL A 169 10.84 19.16 8.86
C VAL A 169 11.66 17.89 9.04
N ARG A 170 11.84 17.11 7.99
CA ARG A 170 12.65 15.90 8.00
C ARG A 170 14.11 16.22 8.35
N SER A 171 14.72 17.22 7.72
CA SER A 171 16.12 17.56 7.96
C SER A 171 16.39 18.27 9.30
N TYR A 172 15.50 19.20 9.73
CA TYR A 172 15.75 20.00 10.94
C TYR A 172 15.10 19.43 12.21
N VAL A 173 14.02 18.68 12.08
CA VAL A 173 13.27 18.19 13.26
C VAL A 173 13.47 16.71 13.49
N MET A 174 13.58 15.90 12.41
CA MET A 174 13.64 14.44 12.54
C MET A 174 15.07 13.88 12.54
N THR A 175 16.00 14.50 11.79
CA THR A 175 17.37 14.02 11.68
C THR A 175 18.05 14.08 13.03
N ASP A 176 18.65 12.96 13.45
CA ASP A 176 19.41 12.77 14.69
C ASP A 176 18.67 12.97 16.03
N ARG A 177 17.43 13.47 16.01
CA ARG A 177 16.65 13.64 17.26
C ARG A 177 16.32 12.32 17.95
N PHE A 178 16.19 11.25 17.19
CA PHE A 178 15.87 9.92 17.69
C PHE A 178 17.08 8.96 17.69
N ALA A 179 18.28 9.46 17.40
CA ALA A 179 19.51 8.64 17.39
C ALA A 179 19.78 7.96 18.75
N PHE A 180 19.34 8.57 19.85
CA PHE A 180 19.44 7.97 21.19
C PHE A 180 18.62 6.68 21.34
N ILE A 181 17.57 6.50 20.55
CA ILE A 181 16.75 5.28 20.54
C ILE A 181 17.51 4.16 19.85
N THR A 182 18.17 4.44 18.72
CA THR A 182 18.93 3.43 17.94
C THR A 182 20.19 2.97 18.65
N ASN A 183 20.78 3.82 19.50
CA ASN A 183 21.95 3.51 20.31
C ASN A 183 21.60 2.82 21.65
N GLY A 184 20.31 2.59 21.90
CA GLY A 184 19.80 1.93 23.09
C GLY A 184 19.65 0.41 22.95
N SER A 185 19.46 -0.28 24.08
CA SER A 185 19.08 -1.70 24.05
C SER A 185 17.69 -1.89 23.41
N VAL A 186 17.44 -3.07 22.84
CA VAL A 186 16.14 -3.43 22.21
C VAL A 186 14.95 -3.14 23.14
N SER A 187 15.12 -3.31 24.45
CA SER A 187 14.11 -2.97 25.46
C SER A 187 13.74 -1.48 25.49
N LYS A 188 14.70 -0.59 25.23
CA LYS A 188 14.44 0.85 25.15
C LYS A 188 13.73 1.23 23.86
N MET A 189 14.02 0.51 22.75
CA MET A 189 13.31 0.71 21.48
C MET A 189 11.82 0.34 21.52
N LEU A 190 11.45 -0.60 22.41
CA LEU A 190 10.07 -1.06 22.56
C LEU A 190 9.23 -0.18 23.50
N LEU A 191 9.85 0.73 24.26
CA LEU A 191 9.18 1.62 25.23
C LEU A 191 8.86 3.02 24.66
N PHE A 192 9.34 3.35 23.45
CA PHE A 192 9.08 4.58 22.72
C PHE A 192 8.39 4.30 21.38
#